data_6c7f3a5d09830b90d609ad388b066137
#
_entry.id   6c7f3a5d09830b90d609ad388b066137
#
_cell.length_a   1.000
_cell.length_b   1.000
_cell.length_c   1.000
_cell.angle_alpha   90.00
_cell.angle_beta   90.00
_cell.angle_gamma   90.00
#
_symmetry.space_group_name_H-M   'P 1'
#
loop_
_entity.id
_entity.type
_entity.pdbx_description
1 polymer ?
#
loop_
_entity_poly.entity_id
_entity_poly.type
_entity_poly.pdbx_seq_one_letter_code
_entity_poly.pdbx_strand_id
1 'polypeptide(L)'
;MFISTYENKLDKKGRVSVPASFRSHLSNIGYNGIICYPSFNNSSIEACSQDRIEKISSAIDSLNPFEEKRDYFATSVLAESTNLQFDSEGRISLSSKLLKHAKIKKSMLFVGQGQTFQIWEPAAFEKFKTSARKKANINRASLKWEKHLNNKEGK
;
A
#
# COMPACT_ATOMS: atom_id res chain seq x y z
N MET A 1 7.96 -10.06 -1.13
CA MET A 1 6.62 -9.58 -0.72
C MET A 1 6.70 -8.80 0.59
N PHE A 2 5.70 -7.98 0.86
CA PHE A 2 5.61 -7.22 2.11
C PHE A 2 4.73 -7.98 3.09
N ILE A 3 5.29 -8.35 4.22
CA ILE A 3 4.59 -9.04 5.31
C ILE A 3 4.93 -8.39 6.65
N SER A 4 4.16 -8.68 7.67
CA SER A 4 4.32 -8.15 9.03
C SER A 4 3.88 -6.69 9.18
N THR A 5 3.89 -6.24 10.41
CA THR A 5 3.54 -4.86 10.79
C THR A 5 4.66 -4.29 11.63
N TYR A 6 5.11 -3.09 11.28
CA TYR A 6 6.19 -2.38 11.97
C TYR A 6 5.73 -0.97 12.34
N GLU A 7 6.10 -0.51 13.52
CA GLU A 7 5.84 0.86 13.97
C GLU A 7 7.11 1.69 13.93
N ASN A 8 7.06 2.86 13.29
CA ASN A 8 8.15 3.83 13.25
C ASN A 8 7.62 5.23 13.55
N LYS A 9 8.50 6.06 14.12
CA LYS A 9 8.17 7.43 14.50
C LYS A 9 8.43 8.42 13.39
N LEU A 10 7.50 9.37 13.24
CA LEU A 10 7.67 10.54 12.40
C LEU A 10 8.64 11.51 13.10
N ASP A 11 9.65 11.99 12.37
CA ASP A 11 10.55 13.02 12.91
C ASP A 11 9.94 14.44 12.74
N LYS A 12 10.62 15.44 13.30
CA LYS A 12 10.14 16.82 13.26
C LYS A 12 10.08 17.42 11.85
N LYS A 13 10.80 16.84 10.89
CA LYS A 13 10.84 17.27 9.49
C LYS A 13 9.87 16.49 8.58
N GLY A 14 9.00 15.66 9.16
CA GLY A 14 8.05 14.86 8.39
C GLY A 14 8.66 13.62 7.74
N ARG A 15 9.84 13.18 8.19
CA ARG A 15 10.49 11.97 7.67
C ARG A 15 10.23 10.78 8.57
N VAL A 16 10.21 9.60 7.98
CA VAL A 16 10.04 8.33 8.68
C VAL A 16 10.89 7.25 8.02
N SER A 17 11.50 6.39 8.83
CA SER A 17 12.23 5.22 8.32
C SER A 17 11.25 4.17 7.81
N VAL A 18 11.46 3.70 6.59
CA VAL A 18 10.74 2.53 6.06
C VAL A 18 11.38 1.27 6.62
N PRO A 19 10.61 0.25 7.03
CA PRO A 19 11.18 -0.98 7.58
C PRO A 19 12.26 -1.58 6.68
N ALA A 20 13.35 -2.05 7.27
CA ALA A 20 14.49 -2.59 6.53
C ALA A 20 14.11 -3.74 5.60
N SER A 21 13.20 -4.63 6.02
CA SER A 21 12.71 -5.73 5.19
C SER A 21 11.94 -5.24 3.97
N PHE A 22 11.20 -4.16 4.08
CA PHE A 22 10.47 -3.53 2.97
C PHE A 22 11.44 -2.88 1.99
N ARG A 23 12.45 -2.16 2.52
CA ARG A 23 13.51 -1.57 1.68
C ARG A 23 14.32 -2.63 0.93
N SER A 24 14.66 -3.74 1.60
CA SER A 24 15.34 -4.87 0.98
C SER A 24 14.55 -5.45 -0.19
N HIS A 25 13.27 -5.67 0.00
CA HIS A 25 12.40 -6.17 -1.06
C HIS A 25 12.38 -5.22 -2.27
N LEU A 26 12.24 -3.93 -2.03
CA LEU A 26 12.24 -2.92 -3.09
C LEU A 26 13.59 -2.84 -3.80
N SER A 27 14.69 -2.89 -3.07
CA SER A 27 16.05 -2.91 -3.63
C SER A 27 16.28 -4.12 -4.52
N ASN A 28 15.80 -5.30 -4.12
CA ASN A 28 15.94 -6.54 -4.90
C ASN A 28 15.21 -6.48 -6.24
N ILE A 29 14.16 -5.69 -6.34
CA ILE A 29 13.45 -5.45 -7.60
C ILE A 29 13.93 -4.18 -8.32
N GLY A 30 15.03 -3.57 -7.86
CA GLY A 30 15.68 -2.43 -8.51
C GLY A 30 15.02 -1.08 -8.27
N TYR A 31 14.26 -0.92 -7.19
CA TYR A 31 13.55 0.32 -6.90
C TYR A 31 13.99 0.94 -5.56
N ASN A 32 14.42 2.21 -5.59
CA ASN A 32 14.95 2.93 -4.43
C ASN A 32 13.96 3.97 -3.89
N GLY A 33 12.76 3.56 -3.63
CA GLY A 33 11.69 4.43 -3.13
C GLY A 33 10.37 3.70 -3.04
N ILE A 34 9.31 4.46 -2.88
CA ILE A 34 7.94 3.96 -2.91
C ILE A 34 7.06 4.88 -3.76
N ILE A 35 6.02 4.32 -4.34
CA ILE A 35 4.91 5.08 -4.87
C ILE A 35 3.75 4.94 -3.91
N CYS A 36 3.17 6.03 -3.49
CA CYS A 36 2.07 6.02 -2.53
C CYS A 36 0.95 6.97 -2.94
N TYR A 37 -0.27 6.63 -2.51
CA TYR A 37 -1.48 7.41 -2.73
C TYR A 37 -2.45 7.19 -1.56
N PRO A 38 -3.35 8.17 -1.31
CA PRO A 38 -4.37 8.00 -0.27
C PRO A 38 -5.32 6.86 -0.66
N SER A 39 -5.58 5.94 0.27
CA SER A 39 -6.60 4.91 0.03
C SER A 39 -7.97 5.56 -0.14
N PHE A 40 -8.74 5.10 -1.11
CA PHE A 40 -10.14 5.51 -1.25
C PHE A 40 -11.11 4.64 -0.43
N ASN A 41 -10.61 3.57 0.18
CA ASN A 41 -11.43 2.65 1.00
C ASN A 41 -11.39 2.97 2.49
N ASN A 42 -10.30 3.59 2.96
CA ASN A 42 -10.10 3.85 4.38
C ASN A 42 -9.12 5.02 4.58
N SER A 43 -8.79 5.32 5.83
CA SER A 43 -7.87 6.40 6.19
C SER A 43 -6.40 6.00 6.17
N SER A 44 -6.01 5.05 5.32
CA SER A 44 -4.61 4.66 5.17
C SER A 44 -3.98 5.27 3.92
N ILE A 45 -2.67 5.10 3.82
CA ILE A 45 -1.89 5.38 2.62
C ILE A 45 -1.53 4.04 1.98
N GLU A 46 -1.85 3.87 0.71
CA GLU A 46 -1.41 2.72 -0.08
C GLU A 46 0.01 2.98 -0.60
N ALA A 47 0.87 1.96 -0.55
CA ALA A 47 2.25 2.06 -0.99
C ALA A 47 2.68 0.82 -1.79
N CYS A 48 3.46 1.05 -2.83
CA CYS A 48 3.91 -0.02 -3.71
C CYS A 48 5.17 0.36 -4.49
N SER A 49 5.69 -0.58 -5.27
CA SER A 49 6.77 -0.38 -6.23
C SER A 49 6.27 0.17 -7.56
N GLN A 50 7.20 0.58 -8.42
CA GLN A 50 6.92 1.00 -9.80
C GLN A 50 6.19 -0.10 -10.58
N ASP A 51 6.65 -1.34 -10.50
CA ASP A 51 6.03 -2.47 -11.19
C ASP A 51 4.56 -2.65 -10.83
N ARG A 52 4.24 -2.45 -9.57
CA ARG A 52 2.85 -2.60 -9.09
C ARG A 52 1.96 -1.49 -9.60
N ILE A 53 2.42 -0.23 -9.58
CA ILE A 53 1.62 0.88 -10.10
C ILE A 53 1.40 0.75 -11.61
N GLU A 54 2.35 0.22 -12.34
CA GLU A 54 2.21 -0.07 -13.78
C GLU A 54 1.14 -1.13 -14.04
N LYS A 55 1.07 -2.17 -13.21
CA LYS A 55 0.00 -3.17 -13.29
C LYS A 55 -1.38 -2.56 -13.01
N ILE A 56 -1.47 -1.70 -12.01
CA ILE A 56 -2.72 -0.97 -11.71
C ILE A 56 -3.10 -0.09 -12.89
N SER A 57 -2.16 0.64 -13.46
CA SER A 57 -2.37 1.48 -14.65
C SER A 57 -2.90 0.66 -15.83
N SER A 58 -2.30 -0.50 -16.08
CA SER A 58 -2.75 -1.41 -17.15
C SER A 58 -4.17 -1.92 -16.90
N ALA A 59 -4.51 -2.23 -15.66
CA ALA A 59 -5.88 -2.64 -15.30
C ALA A 59 -6.89 -1.51 -15.54
N ILE A 60 -6.53 -0.28 -15.20
CA ILE A 60 -7.37 0.91 -15.47
C ILE A 60 -7.54 1.12 -16.98
N ASP A 61 -6.46 1.01 -17.76
CA ASP A 61 -6.49 1.15 -19.22
C ASP A 61 -7.32 0.07 -19.92
N SER A 62 -7.54 -1.09 -19.28
CA SER A 62 -8.41 -2.14 -19.82
C SER A 62 -9.90 -1.81 -19.72
N LEU A 63 -10.28 -0.80 -18.95
CA LEU A 63 -11.64 -0.33 -18.87
C LEU A 63 -12.01 0.45 -20.15
N ASN A 64 -13.31 0.48 -20.47
CA ASN A 64 -13.80 1.27 -21.59
C ASN A 64 -13.43 2.75 -21.39
N PRO A 65 -12.67 3.39 -22.33
CA PRO A 65 -12.21 4.76 -22.18
C PRO A 65 -13.34 5.80 -22.14
N PHE A 66 -14.54 5.43 -22.55
CA PHE A 66 -15.72 6.32 -22.53
C PHE A 66 -16.60 6.15 -21.30
N GLU A 67 -16.25 5.22 -20.38
CA GLU A 67 -16.95 5.06 -19.10
C GLU A 67 -16.33 5.95 -18.02
N GLU A 68 -17.18 6.60 -17.23
CA GLU A 68 -16.76 7.49 -16.15
C GLU A 68 -15.94 6.79 -15.08
N LYS A 69 -16.21 5.49 -14.80
CA LYS A 69 -15.48 4.74 -13.78
C LYS A 69 -13.97 4.66 -14.07
N ARG A 70 -13.56 4.68 -15.34
CA ARG A 70 -12.14 4.74 -15.70
C ARG A 70 -11.50 6.01 -15.12
N ASP A 71 -12.16 7.14 -15.27
CA ASP A 71 -11.69 8.43 -14.74
C ASP A 71 -11.67 8.44 -13.23
N TYR A 72 -12.63 7.80 -12.58
CA TYR A 72 -12.66 7.70 -11.12
C TYR A 72 -11.45 6.92 -10.58
N PHE A 73 -11.09 5.79 -11.17
CA PHE A 73 -9.91 5.02 -10.77
C PHE A 73 -8.61 5.72 -11.15
N ALA A 74 -8.50 6.25 -12.35
CA ALA A 74 -7.32 6.98 -12.79
C ALA A 74 -7.03 8.18 -11.89
N THR A 75 -8.06 8.93 -11.51
CA THR A 75 -7.94 10.10 -10.64
C THR A 75 -7.60 9.69 -9.21
N SER A 76 -8.31 8.70 -8.65
CA SER A 76 -8.12 8.29 -7.25
C SER A 76 -6.80 7.60 -6.99
N VAL A 77 -6.22 6.94 -7.98
CA VAL A 77 -4.95 6.21 -7.84
C VAL A 77 -3.82 6.94 -8.55
N LEU A 78 -3.88 7.07 -9.86
CA LEU A 78 -2.73 7.57 -10.64
C LEU A 78 -2.48 9.08 -10.42
N ALA A 79 -3.51 9.91 -10.48
CA ALA A 79 -3.38 11.36 -10.28
C ALA A 79 -2.98 11.70 -8.83
N GLU A 80 -3.37 10.89 -7.85
CA GLU A 80 -3.05 11.08 -6.45
C GLU A 80 -1.73 10.43 -6.02
N SER A 81 -1.09 9.69 -6.91
CA SER A 81 0.17 9.00 -6.62
C SER A 81 1.36 9.96 -6.54
N THR A 82 2.22 9.70 -5.58
CA THR A 82 3.49 10.42 -5.37
C THR A 82 4.63 9.41 -5.32
N ASN A 83 5.71 9.70 -6.03
CA ASN A 83 6.94 8.93 -5.97
C ASN A 83 7.85 9.53 -4.88
N LEU A 84 8.14 8.74 -3.85
CA LEU A 84 9.00 9.13 -2.73
C LEU A 84 10.29 8.34 -2.77
N GLN A 85 11.42 9.04 -2.97
CA GLN A 85 12.75 8.44 -2.95
C GLN A 85 13.22 8.23 -1.51
N PHE A 86 13.97 7.17 -1.27
CA PHE A 86 14.67 6.98 0.00
C PHE A 86 15.85 7.95 0.09
N ASP A 87 16.04 8.53 1.28
CA ASP A 87 17.29 9.22 1.59
C ASP A 87 18.40 8.21 1.94
N SER A 88 19.61 8.69 2.24
CA SER A 88 20.75 7.84 2.58
C SER A 88 20.55 6.94 3.79
N GLU A 89 19.57 7.25 4.63
CA GLU A 89 19.24 6.49 5.85
C GLU A 89 17.97 5.66 5.71
N GLY A 90 17.41 5.55 4.50
CA GLY A 90 16.23 4.75 4.23
C GLY A 90 14.93 5.38 4.69
N ARG A 91 14.89 6.71 4.82
CA ARG A 91 13.71 7.47 5.21
C ARG A 91 13.00 8.02 3.97
N ILE A 92 11.70 8.23 4.13
CA ILE A 92 10.86 8.96 3.19
C ILE A 92 10.29 10.20 3.85
N SER A 93 9.94 11.20 3.05
CA SER A 93 9.25 12.42 3.51
C SER A 93 7.81 12.36 3.07
N LEU A 94 6.89 12.27 4.02
CA LEU A 94 5.45 12.27 3.74
C LEU A 94 4.93 13.70 3.69
N SER A 95 4.12 14.00 2.67
CA SER A 95 3.48 15.30 2.55
C SER A 95 2.44 15.51 3.64
N SER A 96 2.16 16.77 3.95
CA SER A 96 1.09 17.11 4.90
C SER A 96 -0.28 16.60 4.44
N LYS A 97 -0.53 16.54 3.14
CA LYS A 97 -1.75 15.98 2.56
C LYS A 97 -1.92 14.50 2.92
N LEU A 98 -0.88 13.68 2.77
CA LEU A 98 -0.91 12.27 3.12
C LEU A 98 -1.04 12.06 4.63
N LEU A 99 -0.28 12.81 5.43
CA LEU A 99 -0.36 12.73 6.89
C LEU A 99 -1.76 13.09 7.41
N LYS A 100 -2.38 14.11 6.83
CA LYS A 100 -3.76 14.50 7.19
C LYS A 100 -4.78 13.45 6.78
N HIS A 101 -4.66 12.89 5.58
CA HIS A 101 -5.54 11.81 5.13
C HIS A 101 -5.52 10.63 6.11
N ALA A 102 -4.35 10.20 6.52
CA ALA A 102 -4.17 9.07 7.43
C ALA A 102 -4.26 9.48 8.92
N LYS A 103 -4.43 10.76 9.22
CA LYS A 103 -4.50 11.30 10.59
C LYS A 103 -3.27 10.96 11.44
N ILE A 104 -2.11 10.90 10.80
CA ILE A 104 -0.84 10.56 11.44
C ILE A 104 -0.24 11.82 12.05
N LYS A 105 0.17 11.72 13.33
CA LYS A 105 0.77 12.83 14.08
C LYS A 105 2.15 12.52 14.63
N LYS A 106 2.34 11.34 15.23
CA LYS A 106 3.58 10.98 15.96
C LYS A 106 4.27 9.73 15.42
N SER A 107 3.52 8.67 15.23
CA SER A 107 4.02 7.40 14.72
C SER A 107 3.05 6.80 13.71
N MET A 108 3.54 5.82 12.97
CA MET A 108 2.75 5.14 11.96
C MET A 108 3.10 3.67 11.91
N LEU A 109 2.15 2.86 11.44
CA LEU A 109 2.35 1.45 11.18
C LEU A 109 2.56 1.23 9.68
N PHE A 110 3.58 0.45 9.37
CA PHE A 110 3.81 -0.11 8.04
C PHE A 110 3.24 -1.52 8.02
N VAL A 111 2.21 -1.74 7.24
CA VAL A 111 1.41 -2.97 7.25
C VAL A 111 1.57 -3.70 5.93
N GLY A 112 2.24 -4.83 5.95
CA GLY A 112 2.44 -5.66 4.75
C GLY A 112 1.13 -6.25 4.23
N GLN A 113 0.92 -6.17 2.91
CA GLN A 113 -0.27 -6.65 2.20
C GLN A 113 0.09 -7.54 1.00
N GLY A 114 1.26 -8.17 1.02
CA GLY A 114 1.74 -9.02 -0.07
C GLY A 114 2.51 -8.21 -1.11
N GLN A 115 1.91 -7.88 -2.24
CA GLN A 115 2.54 -7.08 -3.29
C GLN A 115 2.58 -5.58 -3.01
N THR A 116 1.84 -5.16 -1.99
CA THR A 116 1.75 -3.76 -1.55
C THR A 116 1.91 -3.69 -0.03
N PHE A 117 1.99 -2.50 0.51
CA PHE A 117 1.84 -2.27 1.95
C PHE A 117 1.03 -1.00 2.20
N GLN A 118 0.57 -0.85 3.41
CA GLN A 118 -0.21 0.31 3.83
C GLN A 118 0.50 1.04 4.98
N ILE A 119 0.25 2.32 5.08
CA ILE A 119 0.72 3.13 6.21
C ILE A 119 -0.51 3.64 6.95
N TRP A 120 -0.56 3.37 8.25
CA TRP A 120 -1.69 3.65 9.11
C TRP A 120 -1.30 4.42 10.36
N GLU A 121 -2.24 5.22 10.86
CA GLU A 121 -2.20 5.68 12.24
C GLU A 121 -2.47 4.46 13.16
N PRO A 122 -1.70 4.30 14.27
CA PRO A 122 -1.76 3.06 15.07
C PRO A 122 -3.13 2.71 15.62
N ALA A 123 -3.86 3.65 16.21
CA ALA A 123 -5.19 3.39 16.78
C ALA A 123 -6.23 3.08 15.69
N ALA A 124 -6.16 3.77 14.56
CA ALA A 124 -7.04 3.52 13.42
C ALA A 124 -6.83 2.11 12.85
N PHE A 125 -5.58 1.65 12.79
CA PHE A 125 -5.26 0.30 12.33
C PHE A 125 -5.80 -0.77 13.28
N GLU A 126 -5.69 -0.58 14.60
CA GLU A 126 -6.22 -1.54 15.57
C GLU A 126 -7.74 -1.74 15.41
N LYS A 127 -8.49 -0.68 15.17
CA LYS A 127 -9.93 -0.76 14.86
C LYS A 127 -10.19 -1.51 13.56
N PHE A 128 -9.46 -1.17 12.51
CA PHE A 128 -9.58 -1.84 11.22
C PHE A 128 -9.25 -3.32 11.31
N LYS A 129 -8.16 -3.67 12.00
CA LYS A 129 -7.70 -5.05 12.21
C LYS A 129 -8.75 -5.90 12.90
N THR A 130 -9.40 -5.39 13.93
CA THR A 130 -10.48 -6.08 14.65
C THR A 130 -11.66 -6.35 13.71
N SER A 131 -12.09 -5.37 12.96
CA SER A 131 -13.15 -5.51 11.95
C SER A 131 -12.77 -6.47 10.83
N ALA A 132 -11.55 -6.33 10.31
CA ALA A 132 -11.03 -7.17 9.23
C ALA A 132 -11.01 -8.66 9.62
N ARG A 133 -10.59 -8.98 10.85
CA ARG A 133 -10.54 -10.36 11.34
C ARG A 133 -11.94 -10.99 11.39
N LYS A 134 -12.95 -10.25 11.85
CA LYS A 134 -14.35 -10.71 11.86
C LYS A 134 -14.86 -10.95 10.45
N LYS A 135 -14.63 -10.01 9.55
CA LYS A 135 -15.07 -10.11 8.14
C LYS A 135 -14.34 -11.23 7.40
N ALA A 136 -13.06 -11.44 7.66
CA ALA A 136 -12.29 -12.55 7.09
C ALA A 136 -12.89 -13.90 7.53
N ASN A 137 -13.23 -14.06 8.80
CA ASN A 137 -13.86 -15.28 9.30
C ASN A 137 -15.21 -15.56 8.62
N ILE A 138 -16.06 -14.53 8.45
CA ILE A 138 -17.34 -14.66 7.74
C ILE A 138 -17.14 -15.02 6.26
N ASN A 139 -16.14 -14.47 5.63
CA ASN A 139 -15.89 -14.59 4.18
C ASN A 139 -14.83 -15.64 3.81
N ARG A 140 -14.38 -16.47 4.74
CA ARG A 140 -13.26 -17.42 4.53
C ARG A 140 -13.48 -18.38 3.36
N ALA A 141 -14.72 -18.74 3.06
CA ALA A 141 -15.05 -19.61 1.92
C ALA A 141 -14.77 -18.95 0.55
N SER A 142 -14.62 -17.63 0.50
CA SER A 142 -14.26 -16.89 -0.72
C SER A 142 -12.79 -17.09 -1.12
N LEU A 143 -11.94 -17.53 -0.18
CA LEU A 143 -10.50 -17.74 -0.41
C LEU A 143 -10.27 -19.14 -0.97
N LYS A 144 -10.10 -19.26 -2.28
CA LYS A 144 -9.98 -20.53 -3.03
C LYS A 144 -8.51 -20.79 -3.41
N TRP A 145 -7.64 -20.86 -2.44
CA TRP A 145 -6.19 -21.00 -2.65
C TRP A 145 -5.79 -22.35 -3.28
N GLU A 146 -6.49 -23.43 -3.01
CA GLU A 146 -6.21 -24.78 -3.57
C GLU A 146 -6.34 -24.83 -5.10
N LYS A 147 -7.27 -24.07 -5.67
CA LYS A 147 -7.44 -24.00 -7.13
C LYS A 147 -6.25 -23.36 -7.84
N HIS A 148 -5.51 -22.49 -7.17
CA HIS A 148 -4.33 -21.86 -7.74
C HIS A 148 -3.10 -22.77 -7.75
N LEU A 149 -3.03 -23.76 -6.86
CA LEU A 149 -1.96 -24.77 -6.83
C LEU A 149 -2.11 -25.73 -7.99
N ASN A 150 -3.31 -26.21 -8.24
CA ASN A 150 -3.59 -27.17 -9.32
C ASN A 150 -3.36 -26.60 -10.73
N ASN A 151 -3.51 -25.28 -10.92
CA ASN A 151 -3.24 -24.64 -12.21
C ASN A 151 -1.73 -24.46 -12.51
N LYS A 152 -0.85 -24.60 -11.52
CA LYS A 152 0.60 -24.56 -11.71
C LYS A 152 1.20 -25.92 -12.04
N GLU A 153 0.52 -27.00 -11.70
CA GLU A 153 0.96 -28.38 -11.99
C GLU A 153 0.47 -28.88 -13.36
N GLY A 154 -0.45 -28.16 -13.99
CA GLY A 154 -1.02 -28.51 -15.31
C GLY A 154 -0.36 -27.81 -16.50
N LYS A 155 0.80 -27.24 -16.31
CA LYS A 155 1.68 -26.66 -17.34
C LYS A 155 3.02 -27.40 -17.30
#